data_bf70ecc24cf42d247fdc37475da72ec3
#
_entry.id   bf70ecc24cf42d247fdc37475da72ec3
#
_cell.length_a   1.000
_cell.length_b   1.000
_cell.length_c   1.000
_cell.angle_alpha   90.00
_cell.angle_beta   90.00
_cell.angle_gamma   90.00
#
_symmetry.space_group_name_H-M   'P 1'
#
loop_
_entity.id
_entity.type
_entity.pdbx_description
1 polymer ?
#
loop_
_entity_poly.entity_id
_entity_poly.type
_entity_poly.pdbx_seq_one_letter_code
_entity_poly.pdbx_strand_id
1 'polypeptide(L)'
;MYEAFYGLSSHPFQLNPDPHFYYGSKQHKRAKAYLEYGVSRNEGFIVITGEIGAGKTTVVRGLLNSLEQTNIVTGQLVTTQLDAEDILRMVAAAFGFQATGRSKSELLSALEAFLLGQARQGKRCLLIVDEAQNMTARAVEELRMLSNFQLGNHSLLQSFLVGQPEFREILQRPEMEQFRQRVSATCHIGPLERDETEAYILHRLKCAGAEGKPQFEDGAFTAIFAASEGIPRRINSICDRLLLLGYMENRTLFSSTDVDTVVRDFADEAGPPARRLPTNGRAAIALAPNGDASTIGVDITLPSPAIGSEAGDEMVRTLGELDVRHADGRLARLELGMIRLEAIGAQTLLTLQELVKALTRPHDDSKS
;
A
#
# COMPACT_ATOMS: atom_id res chain seq x y z
N MET A 1 5.92 17.61 -20.05
CA MET A 1 6.02 19.07 -20.16
C MET A 1 7.35 19.59 -19.64
N TYR A 2 7.63 19.50 -18.35
CA TYR A 2 8.89 20.01 -17.78
C TYR A 2 10.12 19.18 -18.15
N GLU A 3 9.97 17.93 -18.57
CA GLU A 3 11.07 17.06 -18.98
C GLU A 3 11.86 17.69 -20.14
N ALA A 4 11.16 18.14 -21.18
CA ALA A 4 11.80 18.78 -22.33
C ALA A 4 12.51 20.09 -21.93
N PHE A 5 11.97 20.83 -20.96
CA PHE A 5 12.57 22.06 -20.45
C PHE A 5 13.90 21.82 -19.73
N TYR A 6 13.96 20.75 -18.92
CA TYR A 6 15.17 20.37 -18.19
C TYR A 6 16.08 19.41 -18.97
N GLY A 7 15.66 18.97 -20.16
CA GLY A 7 16.41 17.99 -20.97
C GLY A 7 16.36 16.56 -20.41
N LEU A 8 15.29 16.22 -19.67
CA LEU A 8 15.12 14.90 -19.08
C LEU A 8 14.50 13.92 -20.08
N SER A 9 14.97 12.68 -20.06
CA SER A 9 14.44 11.59 -20.89
C SER A 9 13.18 10.91 -20.32
N SER A 10 12.90 11.10 -19.02
CA SER A 10 11.77 10.52 -18.31
C SER A 10 11.43 11.32 -17.04
N HIS A 11 10.28 10.99 -16.41
CA HIS A 11 9.87 11.60 -15.14
C HIS A 11 10.76 11.13 -13.98
N PRO A 12 11.63 11.97 -13.39
CA PRO A 12 12.56 11.54 -12.34
C PRO A 12 11.84 11.17 -11.03
N PHE A 13 10.73 11.83 -10.71
CA PHE A 13 10.05 11.74 -9.41
C PHE A 13 8.68 11.06 -9.47
N GLN A 14 8.47 10.16 -10.43
CA GLN A 14 7.24 9.38 -10.53
C GLN A 14 6.97 8.58 -9.23
N LEU A 15 5.68 8.47 -8.88
CA LEU A 15 5.25 7.77 -7.66
C LEU A 15 5.19 6.25 -7.83
N ASN A 16 5.06 5.77 -9.08
CA ASN A 16 5.06 4.35 -9.36
C ASN A 16 6.44 3.74 -9.14
N PRO A 17 6.53 2.58 -8.48
CA PRO A 17 7.79 1.88 -8.30
C PRO A 17 8.38 1.45 -9.65
N ASP A 18 9.53 2.02 -10.01
CA ASP A 18 10.29 1.68 -11.19
C ASP A 18 11.70 1.23 -10.78
N PRO A 19 12.11 0.00 -11.14
CA PRO A 19 13.45 -0.51 -10.82
C PRO A 19 14.59 0.32 -11.37
N HIS A 20 14.40 1.05 -12.49
CA HIS A 20 15.40 1.91 -13.09
C HIS A 20 15.84 3.04 -12.15
N PHE A 21 14.92 3.56 -11.34
CA PHE A 21 15.16 4.62 -10.36
C PHE A 21 15.50 4.10 -8.97
N TYR A 22 15.80 2.81 -8.82
CA TYR A 22 16.08 2.23 -7.50
C TYR A 22 17.36 2.83 -6.89
N TYR A 23 17.20 3.46 -5.73
CA TYR A 23 18.30 3.94 -4.91
C TYR A 23 18.47 3.05 -3.69
N GLY A 24 19.60 2.36 -3.61
CA GLY A 24 19.92 1.50 -2.48
C GLY A 24 20.53 2.28 -1.31
N SER A 25 19.68 2.87 -0.45
CA SER A 25 20.16 3.44 0.82
C SER A 25 20.75 2.38 1.73
N LYS A 26 21.43 2.77 2.82
CA LYS A 26 21.97 1.84 3.81
C LYS A 26 20.91 0.86 4.34
N GLN A 27 19.72 1.39 4.63
CA GLN A 27 18.60 0.57 5.13
C GLN A 27 18.01 -0.35 4.05
N HIS A 28 17.87 0.12 2.79
CA HIS A 28 17.41 -0.71 1.69
C HIS A 28 18.39 -1.86 1.37
N LYS A 29 19.70 -1.59 1.38
CA LYS A 29 20.74 -2.63 1.22
C LYS A 29 20.69 -3.66 2.34
N ARG A 30 20.51 -3.19 3.58
CA ARG A 30 20.36 -4.08 4.74
C ARG A 30 19.08 -4.93 4.62
N ALA A 31 17.95 -4.33 4.27
CA ALA A 31 16.70 -5.05 4.06
C ALA A 31 16.85 -6.11 2.97
N LYS A 32 17.45 -5.75 1.82
CA LYS A 32 17.72 -6.68 0.73
C LYS A 32 18.57 -7.86 1.19
N ALA A 33 19.65 -7.61 1.94
CA ALA A 33 20.49 -8.68 2.47
C ALA A 33 19.74 -9.63 3.42
N TYR A 34 18.85 -9.11 4.29
CA TYR A 34 17.99 -9.94 5.12
C TYR A 34 17.01 -10.80 4.31
N LEU A 35 16.45 -10.25 3.23
CA LEU A 35 15.57 -10.97 2.33
C LEU A 35 16.32 -12.09 1.59
N GLU A 36 17.48 -11.79 1.02
CA GLU A 36 18.34 -12.76 0.33
C GLU A 36 18.77 -13.88 1.28
N TYR A 37 19.18 -13.53 2.51
CA TYR A 37 19.49 -14.51 3.55
C TYR A 37 18.28 -15.39 3.87
N GLY A 38 17.10 -14.79 4.04
CA GLY A 38 15.89 -15.54 4.30
C GLY A 38 15.53 -16.48 3.17
N VAL A 39 15.60 -16.03 1.91
CA VAL A 39 15.39 -16.91 0.75
C VAL A 39 16.35 -18.07 0.74
N SER A 40 17.62 -17.86 1.12
CA SER A 40 18.62 -18.93 1.17
C SER A 40 18.30 -20.00 2.21
N ARG A 41 17.73 -19.61 3.36
CA ARG A 41 17.33 -20.54 4.42
C ARG A 41 16.05 -21.31 4.10
N ASN A 42 15.16 -20.73 3.29
CA ASN A 42 13.87 -21.30 2.90
C ASN A 42 13.00 -21.74 4.08
N GLU A 43 13.01 -20.99 5.17
CA GLU A 43 12.29 -21.32 6.39
C GLU A 43 11.57 -20.12 6.98
N GLY A 44 10.36 -20.36 7.52
CA GLY A 44 9.62 -19.42 8.34
C GLY A 44 9.14 -18.16 7.61
N PHE A 45 8.94 -17.13 8.42
CA PHE A 45 8.46 -15.83 7.94
C PHE A 45 9.57 -14.80 7.96
N ILE A 46 9.55 -13.91 6.98
CA ILE A 46 10.33 -12.67 7.00
C ILE A 46 9.36 -11.51 7.07
N VAL A 47 9.56 -10.64 8.04
CA VAL A 47 8.72 -9.47 8.28
C VAL A 47 9.48 -8.22 7.87
N ILE A 48 8.88 -7.42 6.99
CA ILE A 48 9.42 -6.15 6.53
C ILE A 48 8.41 -5.07 6.91
N THR A 49 8.85 -4.12 7.71
CA THR A 49 8.02 -2.98 8.10
C THR A 49 8.66 -1.67 7.71
N GLY A 50 7.87 -0.61 7.63
CA GLY A 50 8.36 0.74 7.35
C GLY A 50 7.20 1.67 7.00
N GLU A 51 7.47 2.97 7.04
CA GLU A 51 6.49 4.01 6.72
C GLU A 51 5.91 3.89 5.32
N ILE A 52 4.72 4.49 5.13
CA ILE A 52 4.10 4.58 3.79
C ILE A 52 5.04 5.36 2.87
N GLY A 53 5.42 4.75 1.74
CA GLY A 53 6.33 5.39 0.80
C GLY A 53 7.82 5.25 1.12
N ALA A 54 8.21 4.48 2.14
CA ALA A 54 9.60 4.19 2.48
C ALA A 54 10.32 3.26 1.47
N GLY A 55 9.63 2.75 0.45
CA GLY A 55 10.24 1.91 -0.59
C GLY A 55 10.19 0.40 -0.33
N LYS A 56 9.38 -0.09 0.62
CA LYS A 56 9.22 -1.53 0.94
C LYS A 56 8.95 -2.39 -0.29
N THR A 57 7.91 -2.04 -1.04
CA THR A 57 7.51 -2.77 -2.26
C THR A 57 8.60 -2.74 -3.33
N THR A 58 9.38 -1.64 -3.42
CA THR A 58 10.50 -1.53 -4.35
C THR A 58 11.63 -2.51 -4.01
N VAL A 59 11.97 -2.66 -2.72
CA VAL A 59 12.98 -3.64 -2.26
C VAL A 59 12.52 -5.06 -2.56
N VAL A 60 11.26 -5.39 -2.30
CA VAL A 60 10.69 -6.71 -2.58
C VAL A 60 10.69 -7.01 -4.08
N ARG A 61 10.26 -6.07 -4.91
CA ARG A 61 10.31 -6.22 -6.38
C ARG A 61 11.73 -6.40 -6.89
N GLY A 62 12.68 -5.61 -6.35
CA GLY A 62 14.09 -5.76 -6.71
C GLY A 62 14.66 -7.14 -6.36
N LEU A 63 14.21 -7.74 -5.24
CA LEU A 63 14.54 -9.13 -4.92
C LEU A 63 13.89 -10.09 -5.91
N LEU A 64 12.58 -9.96 -6.17
CA LEU A 64 11.85 -10.85 -7.08
C LEU A 64 12.49 -10.91 -8.46
N ASN A 65 12.86 -9.77 -9.03
CA ASN A 65 13.56 -9.73 -10.31
C ASN A 65 14.89 -10.51 -10.28
N SER A 66 15.60 -10.51 -9.14
CA SER A 66 16.81 -11.32 -8.97
C SER A 66 16.51 -12.81 -8.82
N LEU A 67 15.28 -13.18 -8.46
CA LEU A 67 14.83 -14.56 -8.28
C LEU A 67 14.19 -15.16 -9.55
N GLU A 68 13.84 -14.37 -10.56
CA GLU A 68 13.21 -14.86 -11.81
C GLU A 68 14.01 -15.94 -12.53
N GLN A 69 15.35 -15.92 -12.38
CA GLN A 69 16.25 -16.93 -12.94
C GLN A 69 16.45 -18.15 -12.02
N THR A 70 15.75 -18.21 -10.90
CA THR A 70 15.87 -19.29 -9.92
C THR A 70 14.64 -20.21 -9.95
N ASN A 71 14.77 -21.39 -9.37
CA ASN A 71 13.67 -22.36 -9.25
C ASN A 71 12.68 -21.97 -8.13
N ILE A 72 12.19 -20.70 -8.13
CA ILE A 72 11.25 -20.20 -7.14
C ILE A 72 9.94 -19.83 -7.81
N VAL A 73 8.84 -20.39 -7.32
CA VAL A 73 7.46 -20.03 -7.70
C VAL A 73 6.96 -19.00 -6.72
N THR A 74 6.64 -17.81 -7.18
CA THR A 74 6.19 -16.70 -6.34
C THR A 74 4.68 -16.51 -6.43
N GLY A 75 4.01 -16.41 -5.27
CA GLY A 75 2.65 -15.93 -5.14
C GLY A 75 2.66 -14.55 -4.48
N GLN A 76 1.91 -13.59 -5.02
CA GLN A 76 1.81 -12.26 -4.46
C GLN A 76 0.35 -11.93 -4.16
N LEU A 77 0.11 -11.37 -2.99
CA LEU A 77 -1.20 -10.84 -2.61
C LEU A 77 -1.03 -9.49 -1.90
N VAL A 78 -1.99 -8.62 -2.15
CA VAL A 78 -2.12 -7.35 -1.43
C VAL A 78 -3.34 -7.48 -0.54
N THR A 79 -3.15 -7.30 0.77
CA THR A 79 -4.24 -7.46 1.73
C THR A 79 -5.07 -6.17 1.83
N THR A 80 -6.37 -6.33 1.68
CA THR A 80 -7.38 -5.44 2.23
C THR A 80 -7.84 -6.02 3.57
N GLN A 81 -8.91 -5.56 4.18
CA GLN A 81 -9.43 -6.19 5.40
C GLN A 81 -9.88 -7.64 5.12
N LEU A 82 -9.03 -8.61 5.46
CA LEU A 82 -9.24 -10.03 5.16
C LEU A 82 -9.47 -10.85 6.44
N ASP A 83 -10.51 -11.65 6.40
CA ASP A 83 -10.76 -12.70 7.39
C ASP A 83 -9.98 -13.99 7.06
N ALA A 84 -10.01 -14.93 8.02
CA ALA A 84 -9.27 -16.19 7.94
C ALA A 84 -9.60 -17.06 6.72
N GLU A 85 -10.86 -17.06 6.26
CA GLU A 85 -11.26 -17.84 5.07
C GLU A 85 -10.82 -17.17 3.79
N ASP A 86 -10.88 -15.85 3.73
CA ASP A 86 -10.51 -15.09 2.53
C ASP A 86 -9.00 -15.14 2.26
N ILE A 87 -8.16 -15.15 3.30
CA ILE A 87 -6.71 -15.26 3.13
C ILE A 87 -6.32 -16.56 2.42
N LEU A 88 -6.96 -17.70 2.75
CA LEU A 88 -6.69 -18.99 2.11
C LEU A 88 -7.10 -18.98 0.63
N ARG A 89 -8.26 -18.38 0.32
CA ARG A 89 -8.71 -18.21 -1.06
C ARG A 89 -7.76 -17.33 -1.86
N MET A 90 -7.27 -16.24 -1.27
CA MET A 90 -6.31 -15.35 -1.93
C MET A 90 -4.95 -16.00 -2.11
N VAL A 91 -4.45 -16.77 -1.14
CA VAL A 91 -3.21 -17.55 -1.30
C VAL A 91 -3.36 -18.56 -2.42
N ALA A 92 -4.49 -19.27 -2.49
CA ALA A 92 -4.77 -20.20 -3.58
C ALA A 92 -4.77 -19.47 -4.94
N ALA A 93 -5.46 -18.33 -5.03
CA ALA A 93 -5.50 -17.51 -6.24
C ALA A 93 -4.12 -16.97 -6.63
N ALA A 94 -3.29 -16.55 -5.67
CA ALA A 94 -1.93 -16.07 -5.90
C ALA A 94 -1.02 -17.14 -6.53
N PHE A 95 -1.29 -18.41 -6.28
CA PHE A 95 -0.63 -19.55 -6.92
C PHE A 95 -1.38 -20.13 -8.14
N GLY A 96 -2.42 -19.44 -8.62
CA GLY A 96 -3.12 -19.80 -9.86
C GLY A 96 -4.26 -20.80 -9.70
N PHE A 97 -4.79 -21.01 -8.48
CA PHE A 97 -5.92 -21.92 -8.25
C PHE A 97 -7.27 -21.21 -8.30
N GLN A 98 -8.27 -21.92 -8.82
CA GLN A 98 -9.66 -21.50 -8.63
C GLN A 98 -10.12 -21.85 -7.21
N ALA A 99 -10.37 -20.83 -6.40
CA ALA A 99 -10.80 -20.97 -5.02
C ALA A 99 -12.33 -20.95 -4.83
N THR A 100 -13.09 -20.54 -5.87
CA THR A 100 -14.54 -20.34 -5.79
C THR A 100 -15.27 -21.67 -5.56
N GLY A 101 -16.15 -21.69 -4.58
CA GLY A 101 -16.99 -22.85 -4.27
C GLY A 101 -16.31 -24.00 -3.49
N ARG A 102 -15.02 -23.86 -3.15
CA ARG A 102 -14.30 -24.86 -2.36
C ARG A 102 -14.41 -24.58 -0.86
N SER A 103 -14.53 -25.66 -0.09
CA SER A 103 -14.43 -25.61 1.36
C SER A 103 -12.97 -25.33 1.82
N LYS A 104 -12.81 -24.90 3.07
CA LYS A 104 -11.48 -24.66 3.66
C LYS A 104 -10.57 -25.90 3.56
N SER A 105 -11.11 -27.10 3.85
CA SER A 105 -10.36 -28.35 3.78
C SER A 105 -9.89 -28.69 2.36
N GLU A 106 -10.74 -28.48 1.37
CA GLU A 106 -10.38 -28.69 -0.04
C GLU A 106 -9.31 -27.71 -0.52
N LEU A 107 -9.37 -26.44 -0.08
CA LEU A 107 -8.34 -25.45 -0.38
C LEU A 107 -6.99 -25.83 0.24
N LEU A 108 -6.98 -26.24 1.51
CA LEU A 108 -5.76 -26.66 2.19
C LEU A 108 -5.15 -27.88 1.51
N SER A 109 -5.95 -28.91 1.19
CA SER A 109 -5.47 -30.10 0.49
C SER A 109 -4.93 -29.79 -0.92
N ALA A 110 -5.59 -28.88 -1.65
CA ALA A 110 -5.15 -28.45 -2.97
C ALA A 110 -3.82 -27.68 -2.90
N LEU A 111 -3.69 -26.77 -1.92
CA LEU A 111 -2.44 -26.02 -1.69
C LEU A 111 -1.29 -26.98 -1.31
N GLU A 112 -1.53 -27.89 -0.38
CA GLU A 112 -0.53 -28.89 0.02
C GLU A 112 -0.07 -29.74 -1.17
N ALA A 113 -1.01 -30.29 -1.95
CA ALA A 113 -0.70 -31.07 -3.13
C ALA A 113 0.13 -30.28 -4.17
N PHE A 114 -0.19 -28.99 -4.36
CA PHE A 114 0.58 -28.12 -5.24
C PHE A 114 2.00 -27.90 -4.72
N LEU A 115 2.13 -27.49 -3.45
CA LEU A 115 3.43 -27.24 -2.85
C LEU A 115 4.34 -28.46 -2.90
N LEU A 116 3.78 -29.64 -2.61
CA LEU A 116 4.47 -30.93 -2.78
C LEU A 116 4.86 -31.20 -4.24
N GLY A 117 3.97 -30.88 -5.18
CA GLY A 117 4.24 -31.01 -6.61
C GLY A 117 5.41 -30.11 -7.08
N GLN A 118 5.46 -28.88 -6.58
CA GLN A 118 6.57 -27.97 -6.88
C GLN A 118 7.89 -28.46 -6.24
N ALA A 119 7.85 -28.91 -5.00
CA ALA A 119 9.02 -29.42 -4.30
C ALA A 119 9.61 -30.68 -5.00
N ARG A 120 8.77 -31.58 -5.51
CA ARG A 120 9.21 -32.74 -6.31
C ARG A 120 9.88 -32.35 -7.63
N GLN A 121 9.57 -31.16 -8.18
CA GLN A 121 10.25 -30.58 -9.35
C GLN A 121 11.52 -29.80 -8.99
N GLY A 122 11.94 -29.82 -7.73
CA GLY A 122 13.07 -29.02 -7.24
C GLY A 122 12.79 -27.53 -7.14
N LYS A 123 11.51 -27.11 -7.17
CA LYS A 123 11.10 -25.72 -7.04
C LYS A 123 10.70 -25.40 -5.61
N ARG A 124 10.91 -24.16 -5.20
CA ARG A 124 10.50 -23.62 -3.90
C ARG A 124 9.34 -22.64 -4.10
N CYS A 125 8.45 -22.55 -3.10
CA CYS A 125 7.33 -21.62 -3.15
C CYS A 125 7.55 -20.48 -2.17
N LEU A 126 7.38 -19.25 -2.66
CA LEU A 126 7.50 -18.00 -1.89
C LEU A 126 6.19 -17.23 -1.99
N LEU A 127 5.55 -16.97 -0.85
CA LEU A 127 4.37 -16.13 -0.74
C LEU A 127 4.79 -14.74 -0.27
N ILE A 128 4.35 -13.71 -0.97
CA ILE A 128 4.53 -12.31 -0.56
C ILE A 128 3.18 -11.72 -0.24
N VAL A 129 3.06 -11.20 0.97
CA VAL A 129 1.84 -10.56 1.48
C VAL A 129 2.18 -9.08 1.71
N ASP A 130 1.65 -8.21 0.85
CA ASP A 130 1.81 -6.75 1.01
C ASP A 130 0.65 -6.16 1.82
N GLU A 131 0.86 -5.02 2.47
CA GLU A 131 -0.08 -4.35 3.39
C GLU A 131 -0.54 -5.26 4.56
N ALA A 132 0.38 -6.05 5.11
CA ALA A 132 0.12 -7.06 6.12
C ALA A 132 -0.56 -6.53 7.41
N GLN A 133 -0.49 -5.23 7.72
CA GLN A 133 -1.19 -4.61 8.85
C GLN A 133 -2.73 -4.67 8.72
N ASN A 134 -3.24 -4.92 7.51
CA ASN A 134 -4.68 -5.05 7.28
C ASN A 134 -5.22 -6.46 7.62
N MET A 135 -4.33 -7.40 7.93
CA MET A 135 -4.73 -8.76 8.31
C MET A 135 -5.26 -8.80 9.75
N THR A 136 -6.31 -9.59 9.96
CA THR A 136 -6.73 -9.96 11.30
C THR A 136 -5.74 -10.95 11.94
N ALA A 137 -5.72 -11.04 13.27
CA ALA A 137 -4.92 -12.03 13.98
C ALA A 137 -5.21 -13.47 13.51
N ARG A 138 -6.48 -13.75 13.17
CA ARG A 138 -6.90 -15.06 12.63
C ARG A 138 -6.32 -15.31 11.24
N ALA A 139 -6.26 -14.29 10.38
CA ALA A 139 -5.66 -14.43 9.05
C ALA A 139 -4.13 -14.70 9.14
N VAL A 140 -3.43 -14.06 10.07
CA VAL A 140 -2.01 -14.33 10.35
C VAL A 140 -1.82 -15.77 10.84
N GLU A 141 -2.73 -16.27 11.68
CA GLU A 141 -2.69 -17.67 12.17
C GLU A 141 -2.92 -18.68 11.04
N GLU A 142 -3.78 -18.40 10.06
CA GLU A 142 -3.93 -19.27 8.88
C GLU A 142 -2.63 -19.36 8.07
N LEU A 143 -1.91 -18.23 7.89
CA LEU A 143 -0.60 -18.26 7.25
C LEU A 143 0.41 -19.10 8.05
N ARG A 144 0.37 -18.99 9.39
CA ARG A 144 1.20 -19.82 10.26
C ARG A 144 0.90 -21.31 10.06
N MET A 145 -0.37 -21.69 9.93
CA MET A 145 -0.77 -23.07 9.64
C MET A 145 -0.24 -23.55 8.29
N LEU A 146 -0.26 -22.72 7.25
CA LEU A 146 0.34 -23.05 5.95
C LEU A 146 1.86 -23.29 6.03
N SER A 147 2.56 -22.60 6.94
CA SER A 147 3.99 -22.82 7.16
C SER A 147 4.34 -24.18 7.75
N ASN A 148 3.35 -24.94 8.24
CA ASN A 148 3.54 -26.29 8.73
C ASN A 148 3.60 -27.35 7.59
N PHE A 149 3.27 -26.99 6.36
CA PHE A 149 3.45 -27.90 5.23
C PHE A 149 4.93 -28.17 4.97
N GLN A 150 5.34 -29.42 5.14
CA GLN A 150 6.74 -29.83 5.07
C GLN A 150 6.91 -31.10 4.24
N LEU A 151 8.06 -31.24 3.62
CA LEU A 151 8.51 -32.48 3.03
C LEU A 151 9.81 -32.92 3.75
N GLY A 152 9.72 -33.92 4.61
CA GLY A 152 10.79 -34.25 5.55
C GLY A 152 11.03 -33.08 6.52
N ASN A 153 12.23 -32.53 6.53
CA ASN A 153 12.63 -31.40 7.39
C ASN A 153 12.59 -30.04 6.67
N HIS A 154 12.05 -29.98 5.43
CA HIS A 154 12.03 -28.75 4.65
C HIS A 154 10.64 -28.18 4.57
N SER A 155 10.49 -26.89 4.88
CA SER A 155 9.24 -26.14 4.67
C SER A 155 8.94 -26.02 3.18
N LEU A 156 7.68 -26.27 2.80
CA LEU A 156 7.21 -26.19 1.42
C LEU A 156 6.87 -24.76 1.01
N LEU A 157 6.58 -23.88 1.98
CA LEU A 157 6.17 -22.51 1.76
C LEU A 157 6.97 -21.57 2.66
N GLN A 158 7.63 -20.60 2.07
CA GLN A 158 8.19 -19.46 2.76
C GLN A 158 7.29 -18.24 2.54
N SER A 159 7.16 -17.35 3.53
CA SER A 159 6.30 -16.18 3.43
C SER A 159 7.00 -14.91 3.83
N PHE A 160 6.88 -13.87 3.00
CA PHE A 160 7.29 -12.51 3.30
C PHE A 160 6.07 -11.67 3.62
N LEU A 161 6.07 -11.05 4.81
CA LEU A 161 5.02 -10.16 5.25
C LEU A 161 5.54 -8.74 5.23
N VAL A 162 4.97 -7.93 4.36
CA VAL A 162 5.36 -6.54 4.15
C VAL A 162 4.25 -5.65 4.68
N GLY A 163 4.57 -4.74 5.59
CA GLY A 163 3.53 -3.94 6.23
C GLY A 163 4.02 -2.59 6.74
N GLN A 164 3.11 -1.83 7.30
CA GLN A 164 3.36 -0.56 7.97
C GLN A 164 3.87 -0.80 9.40
N PRO A 165 4.38 0.22 10.13
CA PRO A 165 4.89 0.07 11.48
C PRO A 165 3.88 -0.56 12.46
N GLU A 166 2.57 -0.31 12.26
CA GLU A 166 1.47 -0.86 13.07
C GLU A 166 1.45 -2.40 13.07
N PHE A 167 1.95 -3.01 12.00
CA PHE A 167 2.07 -4.46 11.94
C PHE A 167 3.02 -5.00 13.02
N ARG A 168 4.05 -4.24 13.39
CA ARG A 168 4.95 -4.62 14.51
C ARG A 168 4.20 -4.65 15.83
N GLU A 169 3.27 -3.71 16.05
CA GLU A 169 2.45 -3.67 17.26
C GLU A 169 1.50 -4.87 17.31
N ILE A 170 0.89 -5.23 16.17
CA ILE A 170 0.06 -6.43 16.05
C ILE A 170 0.88 -7.67 16.41
N LEU A 171 2.09 -7.80 15.89
CA LEU A 171 2.96 -8.94 16.16
C LEU A 171 3.46 -9.02 17.61
N GLN A 172 3.48 -7.90 18.34
CA GLN A 172 3.87 -7.89 19.76
C GLN A 172 2.76 -8.37 20.71
N ARG A 173 1.52 -8.48 20.24
CA ARG A 173 0.41 -8.95 21.08
C ARG A 173 0.65 -10.38 21.57
N PRO A 174 0.18 -10.72 22.79
CA PRO A 174 0.36 -12.07 23.36
C PRO A 174 -0.12 -13.20 22.46
N GLU A 175 -1.23 -12.98 21.75
CA GLU A 175 -1.83 -13.94 20.82
C GLU A 175 -0.94 -14.29 19.63
N MET A 176 0.06 -13.45 19.32
CA MET A 176 1.01 -13.64 18.20
C MET A 176 2.30 -14.38 18.62
N GLU A 177 2.40 -14.90 19.83
CA GLU A 177 3.61 -15.54 20.31
C GLU A 177 4.04 -16.73 19.45
N GLN A 178 3.10 -17.59 19.09
CA GLN A 178 3.38 -18.76 18.24
C GLN A 178 3.83 -18.37 16.83
N PHE A 179 3.28 -17.29 16.30
CA PHE A 179 3.72 -16.74 15.03
C PHE A 179 5.14 -16.17 15.13
N ARG A 180 5.45 -15.39 16.17
CA ARG A 180 6.78 -14.82 16.38
C ARG A 180 7.89 -15.88 16.42
N GLN A 181 7.61 -17.06 16.98
CA GLN A 181 8.55 -18.18 17.01
C GLN A 181 8.91 -18.72 15.61
N ARG A 182 8.05 -18.43 14.60
CA ARG A 182 8.27 -18.80 13.21
C ARG A 182 8.88 -17.69 12.36
N VAL A 183 9.11 -16.52 12.93
CA VAL A 183 9.74 -15.40 12.22
C VAL A 183 11.25 -15.58 12.21
N SER A 184 11.83 -15.84 11.05
CA SER A 184 13.27 -16.04 10.85
C SER A 184 14.05 -14.73 10.85
N ALA A 185 13.43 -13.65 10.33
CA ALA A 185 14.05 -12.34 10.28
C ALA A 185 12.99 -11.22 10.29
N THR A 186 13.36 -10.11 10.93
CA THR A 186 12.57 -8.87 10.91
C THR A 186 13.44 -7.72 10.46
N CYS A 187 12.97 -6.95 9.48
CA CYS A 187 13.63 -5.75 9.00
C CYS A 187 12.68 -4.56 9.04
N HIS A 188 13.19 -3.42 9.46
CA HIS A 188 12.47 -2.15 9.40
C HIS A 188 13.17 -1.22 8.43
N ILE A 189 12.43 -0.68 7.45
CA ILE A 189 12.92 0.31 6.51
C ILE A 189 12.42 1.66 7.02
N GLY A 190 13.34 2.42 7.59
CA GLY A 190 13.06 3.79 8.03
C GLY A 190 13.27 4.81 6.91
N PRO A 191 13.09 6.10 7.23
CA PRO A 191 13.34 7.20 6.31
C PRO A 191 14.82 7.29 5.92
N LEU A 192 15.10 7.98 4.82
CA LEU A 192 16.46 8.35 4.41
C LEU A 192 17.06 9.37 5.38
N GLU A 193 18.36 9.31 5.61
CA GLU A 193 19.09 10.37 6.30
C GLU A 193 19.22 11.61 5.38
N ARG A 194 19.66 12.75 5.93
CA ARG A 194 19.77 14.00 5.13
C ARG A 194 20.69 13.80 3.92
N ASP A 195 21.87 13.26 4.12
CA ASP A 195 22.86 13.01 3.04
C ASP A 195 22.36 11.97 2.03
N GLU A 196 21.61 10.98 2.50
CA GLU A 196 20.94 10.01 1.62
C GLU A 196 19.81 10.64 0.81
N THR A 197 19.10 11.65 1.37
CA THR A 197 18.05 12.40 0.66
C THR A 197 18.62 13.18 -0.52
N GLU A 198 19.72 13.89 -0.32
CA GLU A 198 20.44 14.57 -1.40
C GLU A 198 20.92 13.59 -2.47
N ALA A 199 21.63 12.53 -2.04
CA ALA A 199 22.12 11.50 -2.96
C ALA A 199 20.96 10.80 -3.73
N TYR A 200 19.80 10.61 -3.09
CA TYR A 200 18.60 10.06 -3.70
C TYR A 200 18.05 10.95 -4.80
N ILE A 201 17.90 12.26 -4.54
CA ILE A 201 17.42 13.24 -5.53
C ILE A 201 18.35 13.27 -6.73
N LEU A 202 19.65 13.42 -6.50
CA LEU A 202 20.66 13.46 -7.56
C LEU A 202 20.71 12.16 -8.37
N HIS A 203 20.58 11.01 -7.71
CA HIS A 203 20.51 9.71 -8.39
C HIS A 203 19.32 9.64 -9.35
N ARG A 204 18.12 10.05 -8.90
CA ARG A 204 16.92 10.01 -9.73
C ARG A 204 17.00 10.96 -10.93
N LEU A 205 17.54 12.15 -10.73
CA LEU A 205 17.79 13.10 -11.82
C LEU A 205 18.80 12.52 -12.84
N LYS A 206 19.88 11.91 -12.36
CA LYS A 206 20.87 11.24 -13.22
C LYS A 206 20.25 10.10 -14.03
N CYS A 207 19.42 9.26 -13.41
CA CYS A 207 18.70 8.18 -14.11
C CYS A 207 17.73 8.72 -15.16
N ALA A 208 17.16 9.91 -14.93
CA ALA A 208 16.32 10.60 -15.91
C ALA A 208 17.12 11.36 -17.00
N GLY A 209 18.45 11.24 -17.01
CA GLY A 209 19.28 11.87 -18.03
C GLY A 209 19.58 13.35 -17.80
N ALA A 210 19.48 13.86 -16.58
CA ALA A 210 19.78 15.25 -16.28
C ALA A 210 21.26 15.58 -16.55
N GLU A 211 21.50 16.54 -17.43
CA GLU A 211 22.81 17.08 -17.78
C GLU A 211 22.97 18.50 -17.22
N GLY A 212 23.24 18.60 -15.90
CA GLY A 212 23.48 19.91 -15.24
C GLY A 212 22.24 20.76 -14.95
N LYS A 213 21.05 20.31 -15.34
CA LYS A 213 19.75 20.93 -15.01
C LYS A 213 18.72 19.85 -14.70
N PRO A 214 17.84 20.03 -13.69
CA PRO A 214 17.78 21.15 -12.74
C PRO A 214 18.92 21.13 -11.71
N GLN A 215 19.16 22.26 -11.03
CA GLN A 215 20.12 22.41 -9.94
C GLN A 215 19.38 22.74 -8.64
N PHE A 216 19.95 22.29 -7.53
CA PHE A 216 19.44 22.55 -6.19
C PHE A 216 20.54 23.14 -5.34
N GLU A 217 20.26 24.19 -4.60
CA GLU A 217 21.15 24.71 -3.57
C GLU A 217 21.19 23.77 -2.35
N ASP A 218 22.24 23.82 -1.56
CA ASP A 218 22.38 23.00 -0.33
C ASP A 218 21.22 23.25 0.66
N GLY A 219 20.76 24.51 0.75
CA GLY A 219 19.57 24.87 1.54
C GLY A 219 18.30 24.20 1.06
N ALA A 220 18.14 23.97 -0.25
CA ALA A 220 16.97 23.29 -0.81
C ALA A 220 16.94 21.81 -0.37
N PHE A 221 18.06 21.09 -0.41
CA PHE A 221 18.11 19.70 0.07
C PHE A 221 17.75 19.60 1.56
N THR A 222 18.22 20.56 2.36
CA THR A 222 17.91 20.60 3.80
C THR A 222 16.41 20.85 4.04
N ALA A 223 15.80 21.78 3.29
CA ALA A 223 14.39 22.06 3.37
C ALA A 223 13.53 20.87 2.89
N ILE A 224 13.91 20.21 1.79
CA ILE A 224 13.23 19.00 1.29
C ILE A 224 13.29 17.88 2.34
N PHE A 225 14.47 17.65 2.95
CA PHE A 225 14.60 16.65 4.00
C PHE A 225 13.68 16.95 5.19
N ALA A 226 13.68 18.20 5.68
CA ALA A 226 12.84 18.62 6.80
C ALA A 226 11.33 18.45 6.50
N ALA A 227 10.89 18.81 5.29
CA ALA A 227 9.49 18.72 4.90
C ALA A 227 9.04 17.28 4.60
N SER A 228 9.92 16.45 4.06
CA SER A 228 9.62 15.05 3.71
C SER A 228 9.86 14.07 4.84
N GLU A 229 10.54 14.47 5.91
CA GLU A 229 11.05 13.59 6.98
C GLU A 229 11.91 12.44 6.43
N GLY A 230 12.55 12.64 5.27
CA GLY A 230 13.34 11.62 4.58
C GLY A 230 12.53 10.49 3.94
N ILE A 231 11.20 10.61 3.83
CA ILE A 231 10.35 9.58 3.23
C ILE A 231 10.38 9.70 1.70
N PRO A 232 10.86 8.69 0.94
CA PRO A 232 11.06 8.77 -0.51
C PRO A 232 9.83 9.24 -1.30
N ARG A 233 8.63 8.78 -0.93
CA ARG A 233 7.39 9.20 -1.59
C ARG A 233 7.12 10.69 -1.41
N ARG A 234 7.36 11.23 -0.21
CA ARG A 234 7.19 12.67 0.07
C ARG A 234 8.26 13.50 -0.66
N ILE A 235 9.51 13.01 -0.68
CA ILE A 235 10.60 13.63 -1.45
C ILE A 235 10.21 13.74 -2.93
N ASN A 236 9.72 12.65 -3.51
CA ASN A 236 9.26 12.64 -4.90
C ASN A 236 8.17 13.67 -5.15
N SER A 237 7.15 13.72 -4.30
CA SER A 237 6.04 14.69 -4.46
C SER A 237 6.54 16.14 -4.41
N ILE A 238 7.43 16.46 -3.47
CA ILE A 238 8.01 17.80 -3.34
C ILE A 238 8.87 18.15 -4.57
N CYS A 239 9.77 17.23 -4.97
CA CYS A 239 10.64 17.47 -6.11
C CYS A 239 9.89 17.58 -7.44
N ASP A 240 8.85 16.77 -7.65
CA ASP A 240 8.00 16.86 -8.84
C ASP A 240 7.31 18.22 -8.94
N ARG A 241 6.73 18.67 -7.81
CA ARG A 241 6.09 20.00 -7.75
C ARG A 241 7.10 21.14 -7.91
N LEU A 242 8.32 21.01 -7.39
CA LEU A 242 9.41 21.97 -7.62
C LEU A 242 9.77 22.08 -9.08
N LEU A 243 9.92 20.95 -9.80
CA LEU A 243 10.20 20.96 -11.23
C LEU A 243 9.08 21.62 -12.02
N LEU A 244 7.82 21.37 -11.63
CA LEU A 244 6.68 22.02 -12.26
C LEU A 244 6.70 23.54 -12.03
N LEU A 245 6.94 23.99 -10.79
CA LEU A 245 7.05 25.42 -10.43
C LEU A 245 8.16 26.10 -11.24
N GLY A 246 9.35 25.49 -11.28
CA GLY A 246 10.47 26.03 -12.03
C GLY A 246 10.20 26.10 -13.55
N TYR A 247 9.49 25.13 -14.10
CA TYR A 247 9.04 25.18 -15.50
C TYR A 247 8.09 26.35 -15.74
N MET A 248 7.12 26.58 -14.85
CA MET A 248 6.16 27.69 -14.98
C MET A 248 6.84 29.08 -14.88
N GLU A 249 7.87 29.17 -14.04
CA GLU A 249 8.62 30.41 -13.80
C GLU A 249 9.89 30.51 -14.63
N ASN A 250 10.16 29.59 -15.54
CA ASN A 250 11.37 29.52 -16.39
C ASN A 250 12.67 29.53 -15.59
N ARG A 251 12.70 28.78 -14.46
CA ARG A 251 13.85 28.66 -13.55
C ARG A 251 14.43 27.25 -13.55
N THR A 252 15.75 27.17 -13.40
CA THR A 252 16.49 25.89 -13.37
C THR A 252 17.28 25.66 -12.09
N LEU A 253 17.30 26.64 -11.19
CA LEU A 253 17.95 26.59 -9.88
C LEU A 253 16.88 26.73 -8.79
N PHE A 254 16.92 25.87 -7.80
CA PHE A 254 15.98 25.82 -6.68
C PHE A 254 16.67 26.13 -5.37
N SER A 255 16.06 27.02 -4.60
CA SER A 255 16.48 27.45 -3.26
C SER A 255 15.56 26.88 -2.17
N SER A 256 15.91 27.11 -0.91
CA SER A 256 15.05 26.74 0.23
C SER A 256 13.70 27.45 0.20
N THR A 257 13.64 28.71 -0.28
CA THR A 257 12.39 29.47 -0.38
C THR A 257 11.41 28.88 -1.39
N ASP A 258 11.91 28.25 -2.46
CA ASP A 258 11.07 27.55 -3.43
C ASP A 258 10.45 26.31 -2.81
N VAL A 259 11.22 25.57 -2.00
CA VAL A 259 10.71 24.40 -1.24
C VAL A 259 9.64 24.84 -0.26
N ASP A 260 9.86 25.92 0.50
CA ASP A 260 8.87 26.45 1.46
C ASP A 260 7.57 26.88 0.77
N THR A 261 7.65 27.38 -0.47
CA THR A 261 6.47 27.71 -1.26
C THR A 261 5.68 26.46 -1.63
N VAL A 262 6.33 25.43 -2.16
CA VAL A 262 5.70 24.16 -2.52
C VAL A 262 5.09 23.47 -1.29
N VAL A 263 5.77 23.50 -0.16
CA VAL A 263 5.27 22.90 1.10
C VAL A 263 4.02 23.62 1.61
N ARG A 264 3.97 24.95 1.48
CA ARG A 264 2.76 25.73 1.80
C ARG A 264 1.59 25.39 0.89
N ASP A 265 1.85 25.30 -0.42
CA ASP A 265 0.83 24.91 -1.39
C ASP A 265 0.22 23.54 -1.05
N PHE A 266 1.04 22.55 -0.65
CA PHE A 266 0.54 21.25 -0.18
C PHE A 266 -0.29 21.36 1.11
N ALA A 267 0.09 22.22 2.03
CA ALA A 267 -0.67 22.42 3.26
C ALA A 267 -2.03 23.07 2.98
N ASP A 268 -2.08 24.03 2.05
CA ASP A 268 -3.31 24.72 1.64
C ASP A 268 -4.24 23.77 0.87
N GLU A 269 -3.69 22.90 -0.01
CA GLU A 269 -4.45 21.88 -0.71
C GLU A 269 -5.03 20.80 0.23
N ALA A 270 -4.31 20.44 1.30
CA ALA A 270 -4.76 19.46 2.29
C ALA A 270 -5.91 19.96 3.17
N GLY A 271 -6.15 21.26 3.20
CA GLY A 271 -7.11 21.90 4.10
C GLY A 271 -6.67 21.88 5.58
N PRO A 272 -7.37 22.58 6.46
CA PRO A 272 -7.04 22.57 7.88
C PRO A 272 -7.14 21.13 8.42
N PRO A 273 -6.15 20.69 9.22
CA PRO A 273 -6.18 19.36 9.80
C PRO A 273 -7.49 19.17 10.58
N ALA A 274 -8.22 18.11 10.26
CA ALA A 274 -9.44 17.77 10.99
C ALA A 274 -9.08 17.77 12.48
N ARG A 275 -9.67 18.69 13.25
CA ARG A 275 -9.40 18.89 14.66
C ARG A 275 -9.70 17.57 15.36
N ARG A 276 -8.66 16.79 15.67
CA ARG A 276 -8.81 15.60 16.52
C ARG A 276 -9.40 16.10 17.82
N LEU A 277 -10.67 15.84 18.05
CA LEU A 277 -11.28 16.03 19.34
C LEU A 277 -10.46 15.23 20.34
N PRO A 278 -10.02 15.83 21.45
CA PRO A 278 -9.27 15.10 22.45
C PRO A 278 -10.19 14.00 23.00
N THR A 279 -9.81 12.75 22.78
CA THR A 279 -10.41 11.60 23.44
C THR A 279 -9.92 11.58 24.89
N ASN A 280 -10.34 12.57 25.69
CA ASN A 280 -10.23 12.54 27.12
C ASN A 280 -11.53 12.00 27.69
N GLY A 281 -11.47 10.82 28.25
CA GLY A 281 -12.57 10.29 29.01
C GLY A 281 -12.60 8.77 29.08
N ARG A 282 -11.54 8.15 29.61
CA ARG A 282 -11.70 6.85 30.27
C ARG A 282 -12.55 7.09 31.51
N ALA A 283 -13.87 6.97 31.39
CA ALA A 283 -14.72 6.79 32.55
C ALA A 283 -14.42 5.38 33.10
N ALA A 284 -13.65 5.31 34.19
CA ALA A 284 -13.52 4.11 34.99
C ALA A 284 -14.89 3.88 35.66
N ILE A 285 -15.64 2.91 35.19
CA ILE A 285 -16.82 2.40 35.90
C ILE A 285 -16.27 1.57 37.04
N ALA A 286 -16.30 2.16 38.27
CA ALA A 286 -16.11 1.41 39.51
C ALA A 286 -17.38 0.59 39.74
N LEU A 287 -17.32 -0.70 39.58
CA LEU A 287 -18.36 -1.64 40.02
C LEU A 287 -18.28 -1.77 41.55
N ALA A 288 -19.27 -1.20 42.23
CA ALA A 288 -19.51 -1.52 43.64
C ALA A 288 -20.27 -2.86 43.73
N PRO A 289 -19.93 -3.76 44.67
CA PRO A 289 -20.67 -5.01 44.86
C PRO A 289 -21.86 -4.74 45.80
N ASN A 290 -23.02 -5.06 45.34
CA ASN A 290 -24.24 -5.55 46.04
C ASN A 290 -25.54 -4.81 45.64
N GLY A 291 -26.50 -5.62 45.20
CA GLY A 291 -27.91 -5.52 45.51
C GLY A 291 -28.82 -4.80 44.51
N ASP A 292 -29.75 -5.60 43.99
CA ASP A 292 -31.09 -5.29 43.49
C ASP A 292 -31.28 -4.63 42.10
N ALA A 293 -31.93 -5.40 41.27
CA ALA A 293 -32.48 -5.02 39.97
C ALA A 293 -33.62 -4.02 40.14
N SER A 294 -33.40 -2.77 39.73
CA SER A 294 -34.47 -1.86 39.34
C SER A 294 -33.94 -0.80 38.41
N THR A 295 -34.52 -0.74 37.24
CA THR A 295 -34.61 0.30 36.21
C THR A 295 -33.59 1.44 36.33
N ILE A 296 -32.52 1.39 35.52
CA ILE A 296 -31.59 2.52 35.34
C ILE A 296 -32.18 3.45 34.27
N GLY A 297 -32.82 4.53 34.72
CA GLY A 297 -33.05 5.70 33.91
C GLY A 297 -31.74 6.47 33.79
N VAL A 298 -31.15 6.53 32.60
CA VAL A 298 -29.98 7.35 32.32
C VAL A 298 -30.46 8.80 32.11
N ASP A 299 -30.37 9.61 33.14
CA ASP A 299 -30.61 11.06 33.07
C ASP A 299 -29.32 11.71 32.56
N ILE A 300 -29.25 11.99 31.26
CA ILE A 300 -28.16 12.72 30.66
C ILE A 300 -28.48 14.20 30.72
N THR A 301 -28.12 14.84 31.85
CA THR A 301 -28.11 16.31 31.95
C THR A 301 -26.90 16.86 31.18
N LEU A 302 -27.13 17.25 29.91
CA LEU A 302 -26.20 18.09 29.16
C LEU A 302 -26.26 19.52 29.74
N PRO A 303 -25.11 20.18 29.98
CA PRO A 303 -25.13 21.60 30.36
C PRO A 303 -25.62 22.40 29.13
N SER A 304 -26.76 23.07 29.27
CA SER A 304 -27.29 24.04 28.30
C SER A 304 -26.32 25.22 28.15
N PRO A 305 -25.78 25.52 26.98
CA PRO A 305 -25.29 26.84 26.70
C PRO A 305 -26.51 27.74 26.48
N ALA A 306 -26.58 28.84 27.26
CA ALA A 306 -27.56 29.89 27.09
C ALA A 306 -27.26 30.66 25.79
N ILE A 307 -27.74 30.16 24.67
CA ILE A 307 -27.84 30.86 23.38
C ILE A 307 -29.27 30.66 22.93
N GLY A 308 -29.96 31.76 22.56
CA GLY A 308 -31.39 31.76 22.28
C GLY A 308 -31.84 30.66 21.28
N SER A 309 -32.97 30.07 21.58
CA SER A 309 -33.48 28.84 20.97
C SER A 309 -33.71 28.88 19.46
N GLU A 310 -33.79 30.03 18.83
CA GLU A 310 -34.00 30.16 17.38
C GLU A 310 -32.74 29.96 16.55
N ALA A 311 -31.57 30.37 17.01
CA ALA A 311 -30.30 30.21 16.27
C ALA A 311 -29.75 28.77 16.32
N GLY A 312 -30.09 28.00 17.35
CA GLY A 312 -29.70 26.60 17.49
C GLY A 312 -30.46 25.67 16.53
N ASP A 313 -31.76 25.89 16.44
CA ASP A 313 -32.65 25.11 15.56
C ASP A 313 -32.36 25.36 14.05
N GLU A 314 -32.02 26.60 13.69
CA GLU A 314 -31.65 26.98 12.34
C GLU A 314 -30.31 26.39 11.93
N MET A 315 -29.35 26.29 12.85
CA MET A 315 -28.04 25.66 12.59
C MET A 315 -28.12 24.14 12.45
N VAL A 316 -28.94 23.47 13.25
CA VAL A 316 -29.18 22.01 13.12
C VAL A 316 -29.90 21.71 11.82
N ARG A 317 -30.86 22.52 11.38
CA ARG A 317 -31.57 22.38 10.12
C ARG A 317 -30.66 22.61 8.93
N THR A 318 -29.79 23.63 8.97
CA THR A 318 -28.82 23.93 7.91
C THR A 318 -27.75 22.84 7.77
N LEU A 319 -27.27 22.28 8.89
CA LEU A 319 -26.32 21.15 8.89
C LEU A 319 -26.97 19.86 8.36
N GLY A 320 -28.23 19.59 8.69
CA GLY A 320 -28.99 18.45 8.15
C GLY A 320 -29.21 18.56 6.64
N GLU A 321 -29.53 19.75 6.13
CA GLU A 321 -29.72 19.99 4.68
C GLU A 321 -28.38 19.92 3.89
N LEU A 322 -27.26 20.32 4.51
CA LEU A 322 -25.93 20.19 3.89
C LEU A 322 -25.47 18.74 3.79
N ASP A 323 -25.75 17.91 4.79
CA ASP A 323 -25.36 16.49 4.78
C ASP A 323 -26.15 15.69 3.73
N VAL A 324 -27.45 15.95 3.61
CA VAL A 324 -28.29 15.33 2.56
C VAL A 324 -27.85 15.75 1.15
N ARG A 325 -27.57 17.04 0.91
CA ARG A 325 -27.09 17.52 -0.40
C ARG A 325 -25.71 16.96 -0.78
N HIS A 326 -24.83 16.73 0.19
CA HIS A 326 -23.54 16.09 -0.06
C HIS A 326 -23.68 14.60 -0.37
N ALA A 327 -24.59 13.88 0.28
CA ALA A 327 -24.90 12.48 0.00
C ALA A 327 -25.50 12.31 -1.38
N ASP A 328 -26.49 13.14 -1.77
CA ASP A 328 -27.14 13.12 -3.09
C ASP A 328 -26.14 13.44 -4.22
N GLY A 329 -25.24 14.39 -4.02
CA GLY A 329 -24.20 14.73 -5.00
C GLY A 329 -23.12 13.64 -5.16
N ARG A 330 -22.91 12.77 -4.16
CA ARG A 330 -22.05 11.59 -4.27
C ARG A 330 -22.74 10.44 -4.96
N LEU A 331 -24.02 10.20 -4.64
CA LEU A 331 -24.85 9.20 -5.31
C LEU A 331 -24.99 9.50 -6.80
N ALA A 332 -25.33 10.72 -7.19
CA ALA A 332 -25.44 11.13 -8.58
C ALA A 332 -24.11 10.95 -9.38
N ARG A 333 -22.96 11.18 -8.73
CA ARG A 333 -21.65 10.92 -9.35
C ARG A 333 -21.33 9.44 -9.51
N LEU A 334 -21.75 8.59 -8.58
CA LEU A 334 -21.60 7.14 -8.68
C LEU A 334 -22.54 6.57 -9.77
N GLU A 335 -23.77 7.03 -9.86
CA GLU A 335 -24.71 6.64 -10.92
C GLU A 335 -24.19 7.01 -12.31
N LEU A 336 -23.69 8.24 -12.50
CA LEU A 336 -23.05 8.67 -13.75
C LEU A 336 -21.78 7.85 -14.08
N GLY A 337 -21.02 7.43 -13.06
CA GLY A 337 -19.87 6.55 -13.21
C GLY A 337 -20.26 5.15 -13.68
N MET A 338 -21.32 4.58 -13.11
CA MET A 338 -21.86 3.28 -13.52
C MET A 338 -22.40 3.31 -14.97
N ILE A 339 -23.17 4.32 -15.34
CA ILE A 339 -23.69 4.47 -16.72
C ILE A 339 -22.54 4.57 -17.74
N ARG A 340 -21.44 5.26 -17.39
CA ARG A 340 -20.24 5.32 -18.25
C ARG A 340 -19.55 3.97 -18.39
N LEU A 341 -19.44 3.20 -17.32
CA LEU A 341 -18.82 1.86 -17.34
C LEU A 341 -19.68 0.88 -18.16
N GLU A 342 -20.99 0.94 -18.05
CA GLU A 342 -21.91 0.13 -18.86
C GLU A 342 -21.81 0.48 -20.35
N ALA A 343 -21.72 1.76 -20.71
CA ALA A 343 -21.56 2.20 -22.09
C ALA A 343 -20.21 1.73 -22.69
N ILE A 344 -19.11 1.81 -21.93
CA ILE A 344 -17.80 1.31 -22.37
C ILE A 344 -17.83 -0.23 -22.51
N GLY A 345 -18.48 -0.93 -21.59
CA GLY A 345 -18.66 -2.38 -21.66
C GLY A 345 -19.44 -2.83 -22.89
N ALA A 346 -20.52 -2.14 -23.23
CA ALA A 346 -21.33 -2.41 -24.43
C ALA A 346 -20.53 -2.15 -25.73
N GLN A 347 -19.72 -1.09 -25.75
CA GLN A 347 -18.92 -0.74 -26.92
C GLN A 347 -17.75 -1.73 -27.14
N THR A 348 -17.11 -2.20 -26.07
CA THR A 348 -16.09 -3.26 -26.17
C THR A 348 -16.68 -4.59 -26.62
N LEU A 349 -17.89 -4.92 -26.21
CA LEU A 349 -18.57 -6.16 -26.64
C LEU A 349 -18.91 -6.13 -28.12
N LEU A 350 -19.38 -4.98 -28.63
CA LEU A 350 -19.66 -4.78 -30.07
C LEU A 350 -18.39 -4.89 -30.92
N THR A 351 -17.29 -4.28 -30.49
CA THR A 351 -16.00 -4.37 -31.20
C THR A 351 -15.44 -5.80 -31.21
N LEU A 352 -15.58 -6.54 -30.10
CA LEU A 352 -15.22 -7.96 -30.05
C LEU A 352 -16.10 -8.82 -30.97
N GLN A 353 -17.40 -8.56 -31.06
CA GLN A 353 -18.30 -9.26 -31.99
C GLN A 353 -17.94 -9.00 -33.47
N GLU A 354 -17.55 -7.77 -33.81
CA GLU A 354 -17.09 -7.43 -35.16
C GLU A 354 -15.75 -8.11 -35.49
N LEU A 355 -14.81 -8.15 -34.54
CA LEU A 355 -13.54 -8.86 -34.69
C LEU A 355 -13.77 -10.37 -34.90
N VAL A 356 -14.63 -11.00 -34.14
CA VAL A 356 -14.98 -12.42 -34.31
C VAL A 356 -15.65 -12.66 -35.65
N LYS A 357 -16.56 -11.79 -36.10
CA LYS A 357 -17.15 -11.87 -37.44
C LYS A 357 -16.12 -11.70 -38.57
N ALA A 358 -15.12 -10.84 -38.38
CA ALA A 358 -14.07 -10.65 -39.37
C ALA A 358 -13.13 -11.89 -39.47
N LEU A 359 -12.84 -12.54 -38.34
CA LEU A 359 -12.01 -13.75 -38.26
C LEU A 359 -12.75 -15.03 -38.74
N THR A 360 -14.08 -15.04 -38.69
CA THR A 360 -14.88 -16.22 -39.11
C THR A 360 -15.39 -16.13 -40.56
N ARG A 361 -15.02 -15.09 -41.35
CA ARG A 361 -15.29 -15.08 -42.79
C ARG A 361 -14.44 -16.13 -43.47
N PRO A 362 -15.02 -17.14 -44.18
CA PRO A 362 -14.25 -18.10 -44.94
C PRO A 362 -13.49 -17.38 -46.07
N HIS A 363 -12.20 -17.69 -46.17
CA HIS A 363 -11.39 -17.26 -47.31
C HIS A 363 -11.94 -17.95 -48.57
N ASP A 364 -12.56 -17.16 -49.42
CA ASP A 364 -13.09 -17.61 -50.71
C ASP A 364 -11.89 -17.71 -51.68
N ASP A 365 -11.25 -18.89 -51.71
CA ASP A 365 -10.26 -19.24 -52.72
C ASP A 365 -10.99 -19.62 -54.00
N SER A 366 -11.43 -18.61 -54.77
CA SER A 366 -11.83 -18.78 -56.15
C SER A 366 -10.94 -17.89 -57.02
N LYS A 367 -9.84 -18.45 -57.52
CA LYS A 367 -9.26 -18.09 -58.82
C LYS A 367 -8.65 -19.29 -59.49
N SER A 368 -9.30 -19.63 -60.54
CA SER A 368 -8.85 -20.37 -61.72
C SER A 368 -7.44 -19.96 -62.17
#